data_6f02132d6a86d6a320bd4285d657b513
#
_entry.id   6f02132d6a86d6a320bd4285d657b513
#
_cell.length_a   1.000
_cell.length_b   1.000
_cell.length_c   1.000
_cell.angle_alpha   90.00
_cell.angle_beta   90.00
_cell.angle_gamma   90.00
#
_symmetry.space_group_name_H-M   'P 1'
#
loop_
_entity.id
_entity.type
_entity.pdbx_description
1 polymer ?
#
loop_
_entity_poly.entity_id
_entity_poly.type
_entity_poly.pdbx_seq_one_letter_code
_entity_poly.pdbx_strand_id
1 'polypeptide(L)'
;MTDFEALSIACACLALIVSLVTLSAQRRLQREANELQRVTAELSRKQLDLIHRQEQNAAETEIRVRLSATGAHYSVLIENIGTATASSVNLECLGSESQRLHLQDMEVKDKLPIEKLRPGESLSLNARVYIESPRVYDVALSWQIASGQSRREQFRLSL
;
A
#
# COMPACT_ATOMS: atom_id res chain seq x y z
N MET A 1 40.94 68.32 -27.06
CA MET A 1 40.58 66.88 -26.97
C MET A 1 41.17 66.19 -28.19
N THR A 2 42.10 65.28 -27.97
CA THR A 2 42.71 64.56 -29.08
C THR A 2 41.70 63.52 -29.58
N ASP A 3 41.72 63.26 -30.89
CA ASP A 3 40.81 62.27 -31.52
C ASP A 3 40.84 60.90 -30.79
N PHE A 4 41.95 60.59 -30.17
CA PHE A 4 42.15 59.39 -29.37
C PHE A 4 41.34 59.40 -28.06
N GLU A 5 41.20 60.52 -27.39
CA GLU A 5 40.37 60.67 -26.17
C GLU A 5 38.87 60.50 -26.51
N ALA A 6 38.43 61.05 -27.61
CA ALA A 6 37.03 60.88 -28.06
C ALA A 6 36.69 59.44 -28.39
N LEU A 7 37.62 58.72 -29.05
CA LEU A 7 37.44 57.30 -29.39
C LEU A 7 37.39 56.41 -28.12
N SER A 8 38.25 56.70 -27.16
CA SER A 8 38.30 56.00 -25.87
C SER A 8 37.00 56.16 -25.09
N ILE A 9 36.43 57.34 -25.05
CA ILE A 9 35.16 57.61 -24.36
C ILE A 9 34.00 56.86 -25.09
N ALA A 10 34.00 56.90 -26.43
CA ALA A 10 32.98 56.16 -27.20
C ALA A 10 33.03 54.63 -26.94
N CYS A 11 34.20 54.06 -26.93
CA CYS A 11 34.37 52.62 -26.56
C CYS A 11 33.92 52.31 -25.13
N ALA A 12 34.21 53.16 -24.18
CA ALA A 12 33.76 53.00 -22.80
C ALA A 12 32.23 53.08 -22.67
N CYS A 13 31.61 54.00 -23.38
CA CYS A 13 30.13 54.10 -23.42
C CYS A 13 29.48 52.85 -24.05
N LEU A 14 30.03 52.34 -25.14
CA LEU A 14 29.56 51.09 -25.75
C LEU A 14 29.69 49.91 -24.83
N ALA A 15 30.80 49.75 -24.13
CA ALA A 15 31.01 48.70 -23.17
C ALA A 15 29.98 48.74 -22.00
N LEU A 16 29.66 49.96 -21.53
CA LEU A 16 28.65 50.18 -20.51
C LEU A 16 27.25 49.74 -20.98
N ILE A 17 26.87 50.11 -22.21
CA ILE A 17 25.58 49.74 -22.78
C ILE A 17 25.47 48.22 -22.92
N VAL A 18 26.50 47.57 -23.45
CA VAL A 18 26.55 46.10 -23.57
C VAL A 18 26.41 45.42 -22.22
N SER A 19 27.15 45.94 -21.21
CA SER A 19 27.06 45.42 -19.83
C SER A 19 25.65 45.55 -19.26
N LEU A 20 24.97 46.66 -19.45
CA LEU A 20 23.61 46.88 -18.96
C LEU A 20 22.58 45.94 -19.64
N VAL A 21 22.71 45.75 -20.97
CA VAL A 21 21.87 44.84 -21.72
C VAL A 21 22.10 43.40 -21.25
N THR A 22 23.34 42.98 -21.09
CA THR A 22 23.68 41.65 -20.63
C THR A 22 23.16 41.40 -19.21
N LEU A 23 23.31 42.38 -18.31
CA LEU A 23 22.81 42.26 -16.92
C LEU A 23 21.27 42.15 -16.90
N SER A 24 20.55 42.87 -17.76
CA SER A 24 19.11 42.81 -17.82
C SER A 24 18.64 41.45 -18.37
N ALA A 25 19.32 40.90 -19.37
CA ALA A 25 19.04 39.57 -19.92
C ALA A 25 19.32 38.48 -18.89
N GLN A 26 20.45 38.56 -18.16
CA GLN A 26 20.77 37.62 -17.07
C GLN A 26 19.70 37.59 -15.97
N ARG A 27 19.24 38.78 -15.55
CA ARG A 27 18.18 38.87 -14.53
C ARG A 27 16.86 38.22 -15.01
N ARG A 28 16.54 38.35 -16.27
CA ARG A 28 15.35 37.69 -16.84
C ARG A 28 15.48 36.18 -16.85
N LEU A 29 16.62 35.66 -17.32
CA LEU A 29 16.91 34.22 -17.32
C LEU A 29 16.92 33.63 -15.90
N GLN A 30 17.49 34.37 -14.93
CA GLN A 30 17.45 33.91 -13.52
C GLN A 30 16.03 33.83 -12.96
N ARG A 31 15.14 34.75 -13.31
CA ARG A 31 13.74 34.68 -12.89
C ARG A 31 13.03 33.47 -13.48
N GLU A 32 13.22 33.22 -14.77
CA GLU A 32 12.67 32.07 -15.46
C GLU A 32 13.21 30.76 -14.88
N ALA A 33 14.52 30.69 -14.60
CA ALA A 33 15.16 29.53 -13.97
C ALA A 33 14.61 29.28 -12.54
N ASN A 34 14.44 30.32 -11.75
CA ASN A 34 13.87 30.19 -10.40
C ASN A 34 12.40 29.72 -10.44
N GLU A 35 11.62 30.21 -11.39
CA GLU A 35 10.24 29.78 -11.57
C GLU A 35 10.15 28.29 -11.97
N LEU A 36 10.99 27.87 -12.93
CA LEU A 36 11.09 26.46 -13.31
C LEU A 36 11.52 25.57 -12.14
N GLN A 37 12.51 26.00 -11.35
CA GLN A 37 12.92 25.27 -10.15
C GLN A 37 11.77 25.12 -9.14
N ARG A 38 10.98 26.18 -8.95
CA ARG A 38 9.83 26.14 -8.04
C ARG A 38 8.77 25.17 -8.53
N VAL A 39 8.43 25.19 -9.81
CA VAL A 39 7.45 24.28 -10.43
C VAL A 39 7.96 22.84 -10.34
N THR A 40 9.24 22.60 -10.63
CA THR A 40 9.84 21.27 -10.53
C THR A 40 9.81 20.73 -9.09
N ALA A 41 10.11 21.59 -8.10
CA ALA A 41 10.05 21.22 -6.69
C ALA A 41 8.60 20.87 -6.25
N GLU A 42 7.61 21.61 -6.75
CA GLU A 42 6.20 21.33 -6.45
C GLU A 42 5.74 20.02 -7.09
N LEU A 43 6.13 19.76 -8.34
CA LEU A 43 5.84 18.49 -9.01
C LEU A 43 6.46 17.30 -8.28
N SER A 44 7.72 17.44 -7.85
CA SER A 44 8.42 16.39 -7.09
C SER A 44 7.73 16.10 -5.76
N ARG A 45 7.24 17.12 -5.06
CA ARG A 45 6.46 16.94 -3.82
C ARG A 45 5.15 16.20 -4.09
N LYS A 46 4.42 16.56 -5.13
CA LYS A 46 3.17 15.86 -5.51
C LYS A 46 3.43 14.41 -5.91
N GLN A 47 4.53 14.14 -6.62
CA GLN A 47 4.92 12.77 -6.96
C GLN A 47 5.23 11.93 -5.72
N LEU A 48 5.98 12.48 -4.75
CA LEU A 48 6.25 11.80 -3.48
C LEU A 48 4.95 11.51 -2.70
N ASP A 49 4.02 12.48 -2.63
CA ASP A 49 2.73 12.27 -1.96
C ASP A 49 1.90 11.17 -2.64
N LEU A 50 1.90 11.11 -3.97
CA LEU A 50 1.23 10.03 -4.71
C LEU A 50 1.87 8.67 -4.47
N ILE A 51 3.21 8.60 -4.45
CA ILE A 51 3.93 7.36 -4.15
C ILE A 51 3.61 6.89 -2.73
N HIS A 52 3.64 7.77 -1.74
CA HIS A 52 3.28 7.42 -0.36
C HIS A 52 1.83 6.93 -0.23
N ARG A 53 0.89 7.56 -0.92
CA ARG A 53 -0.50 7.09 -0.96
C ARG A 53 -0.64 5.73 -1.66
N GLN A 54 0.10 5.50 -2.73
CA GLN A 54 0.13 4.21 -3.40
C GLN A 54 0.73 3.12 -2.51
N GLU A 55 1.82 3.39 -1.81
CA GLU A 55 2.42 2.46 -0.86
C GLU A 55 1.49 2.15 0.32
N GLN A 56 0.79 3.15 0.85
CA GLN A 56 -0.20 2.95 1.90
C GLN A 56 -1.39 2.10 1.43
N ASN A 57 -1.85 2.31 0.20
CA ASN A 57 -2.95 1.53 -0.39
C ASN A 57 -2.48 0.14 -0.86
N ALA A 58 -1.22 0.01 -1.28
CA ALA A 58 -0.64 -1.28 -1.70
C ALA A 58 -0.34 -2.20 -0.49
N ALA A 59 -0.19 -1.65 0.70
CA ALA A 59 -0.03 -2.42 1.93
C ALA A 59 -1.39 -2.91 2.47
N GLU A 60 -2.24 -3.43 1.59
CA GLU A 60 -3.55 -3.92 1.99
C GLU A 60 -3.45 -5.39 2.40
N THR A 61 -3.95 -5.68 3.59
CA THR A 61 -4.10 -7.05 4.07
C THR A 61 -5.42 -7.59 3.55
N GLU A 62 -5.36 -8.57 2.67
CA GLU A 62 -6.53 -9.27 2.15
C GLU A 62 -6.41 -10.75 2.52
N ILE A 63 -7.37 -11.25 3.29
CA ILE A 63 -7.38 -12.64 3.69
C ILE A 63 -8.51 -13.35 2.97
N ARG A 64 -8.19 -14.51 2.42
CA ARG A 64 -9.15 -15.39 1.76
C ARG A 64 -9.34 -16.64 2.61
N VAL A 65 -10.60 -17.03 2.79
CA VAL A 65 -10.96 -18.29 3.46
C VAL A 65 -11.67 -19.19 2.47
N ARG A 66 -11.23 -20.43 2.39
CA ARG A 66 -11.84 -21.45 1.51
C ARG A 66 -12.02 -22.75 2.26
N LEU A 67 -13.08 -23.46 1.96
CA LEU A 67 -13.24 -24.86 2.33
C LEU A 67 -12.71 -25.73 1.19
N SER A 68 -11.75 -26.58 1.50
CA SER A 68 -11.14 -27.51 0.56
C SER A 68 -11.50 -28.93 0.94
N ALA A 69 -11.84 -29.74 -0.06
CA ALA A 69 -12.10 -31.17 0.12
C ALA A 69 -11.02 -31.96 -0.64
N THR A 70 -10.34 -32.84 0.05
CA THR A 70 -9.36 -33.76 -0.53
C THR A 70 -9.75 -35.19 -0.16
N GLY A 71 -10.47 -35.86 -1.06
CA GLY A 71 -11.08 -37.19 -0.77
C GLY A 71 -12.14 -37.06 0.30
N ALA A 72 -11.97 -37.77 1.40
CA ALA A 72 -12.90 -37.77 2.56
C ALA A 72 -12.54 -36.70 3.61
N HIS A 73 -11.46 -35.92 3.40
CA HIS A 73 -10.99 -34.92 4.34
C HIS A 73 -11.38 -33.52 3.91
N TYR A 74 -11.91 -32.76 4.84
CA TYR A 74 -12.25 -31.35 4.65
C TYR A 74 -11.28 -30.50 5.46
N SER A 75 -10.86 -29.37 4.91
CA SER A 75 -10.02 -28.42 5.59
C SER A 75 -10.40 -26.99 5.25
N VAL A 76 -10.34 -26.11 6.24
CA VAL A 76 -10.45 -24.66 6.05
C VAL A 76 -9.06 -24.13 5.77
N LEU A 77 -8.88 -23.54 4.60
CA LEU A 77 -7.67 -22.87 4.18
C LEU A 77 -7.83 -21.37 4.39
N ILE A 78 -6.97 -20.79 5.23
CA ILE A 78 -6.87 -19.35 5.47
C ILE A 78 -5.60 -18.89 4.77
N GLU A 79 -5.71 -17.99 3.80
CA GLU A 79 -4.60 -17.54 2.97
C GLU A 79 -4.55 -16.01 2.96
N ASN A 80 -3.36 -15.45 3.17
CA ASN A 80 -3.14 -14.02 2.98
C ASN A 80 -2.76 -13.75 1.52
N ILE A 81 -3.72 -13.26 0.74
CA ILE A 81 -3.53 -12.90 -0.68
C ILE A 81 -3.17 -11.42 -0.85
N GLY A 82 -3.16 -10.66 0.24
CA GLY A 82 -2.76 -9.27 0.26
C GLY A 82 -1.25 -9.07 0.20
N THR A 83 -0.83 -7.83 0.25
CA THR A 83 0.58 -7.42 0.20
C THR A 83 1.17 -7.10 1.56
N ALA A 84 0.32 -6.98 2.60
CA ALA A 84 0.73 -6.71 3.97
C ALA A 84 0.53 -7.93 4.89
N THR A 85 1.32 -8.03 5.94
CA THR A 85 1.21 -9.07 6.96
C THR A 85 -0.02 -8.83 7.84
N ALA A 86 -0.84 -9.86 8.03
CA ALA A 86 -1.89 -9.90 9.02
C ALA A 86 -1.35 -10.38 10.37
N SER A 87 -1.75 -9.74 11.46
CA SER A 87 -1.36 -10.15 12.82
C SER A 87 -2.59 -10.57 13.62
N SER A 88 -2.40 -11.46 14.60
CA SER A 88 -3.46 -11.92 15.50
C SER A 88 -4.70 -12.41 14.76
N VAL A 89 -4.49 -13.23 13.73
CA VAL A 89 -5.58 -13.75 12.91
C VAL A 89 -6.35 -14.80 13.69
N ASN A 90 -7.64 -14.60 13.89
CA ASN A 90 -8.52 -15.50 14.61
C ASN A 90 -9.76 -15.86 13.77
N LEU A 91 -10.17 -17.11 13.84
CA LEU A 91 -11.33 -17.65 13.12
C LEU A 91 -12.42 -18.02 14.12
N GLU A 92 -13.63 -17.56 13.88
CA GLU A 92 -14.83 -17.86 14.64
C GLU A 92 -15.88 -18.48 13.72
N CYS A 93 -16.37 -19.67 14.07
CA CYS A 93 -17.48 -20.31 13.37
C CYS A 93 -18.81 -19.73 13.85
N LEU A 94 -19.59 -19.18 12.90
CA LEU A 94 -20.89 -18.57 13.19
C LEU A 94 -22.04 -19.60 13.07
N GLY A 95 -23.19 -19.25 13.66
CA GLY A 95 -24.39 -20.06 13.59
C GLY A 95 -24.70 -20.89 14.85
N SER A 96 -25.83 -21.60 14.83
CA SER A 96 -26.23 -22.55 15.88
C SER A 96 -25.30 -23.77 15.89
N GLU A 97 -25.26 -24.49 16.98
CA GLU A 97 -24.34 -25.62 17.17
C GLU A 97 -24.47 -26.69 16.06
N SER A 98 -25.68 -26.91 15.57
CA SER A 98 -25.96 -27.81 14.42
C SER A 98 -25.53 -27.26 13.06
N GLN A 99 -25.30 -25.94 12.95
CA GLN A 99 -24.92 -25.25 11.69
C GLN A 99 -23.46 -24.83 11.68
N ARG A 100 -22.76 -24.98 12.78
CA ARG A 100 -21.33 -24.63 12.87
C ARG A 100 -20.48 -25.63 12.14
N LEU A 101 -19.43 -25.12 11.51
CA LEU A 101 -18.36 -25.96 11.01
C LEU A 101 -17.56 -26.53 12.20
N HIS A 102 -17.52 -27.86 12.30
CA HIS A 102 -16.76 -28.53 13.36
C HIS A 102 -15.29 -28.59 12.98
N LEU A 103 -14.50 -27.65 13.52
CA LEU A 103 -13.05 -27.70 13.45
C LEU A 103 -12.48 -28.64 14.53
N GLN A 104 -11.31 -29.17 14.30
CA GLN A 104 -10.65 -30.02 15.28
C GLN A 104 -10.12 -29.17 16.43
N ASP A 105 -10.71 -29.30 17.62
CA ASP A 105 -10.45 -28.43 18.78
C ASP A 105 -8.95 -28.33 19.17
N MET A 106 -8.20 -29.40 19.05
CA MET A 106 -6.77 -29.41 19.34
C MET A 106 -6.00 -28.51 18.35
N GLU A 107 -6.31 -28.62 17.06
CA GLU A 107 -5.64 -27.78 16.04
C GLU A 107 -6.02 -26.31 16.17
N VAL A 108 -7.28 -26.02 16.50
CA VAL A 108 -7.73 -24.65 16.74
C VAL A 108 -6.96 -24.01 17.89
N LYS A 109 -6.81 -24.74 19.00
CA LYS A 109 -6.08 -24.23 20.18
C LYS A 109 -4.58 -24.07 19.93
N ASP A 110 -3.99 -24.94 19.13
CA ASP A 110 -2.56 -24.90 18.86
C ASP A 110 -2.18 -23.89 17.78
N LYS A 111 -3.07 -23.69 16.78
CA LYS A 111 -2.78 -22.88 15.59
C LYS A 111 -3.41 -21.48 15.62
N LEU A 112 -4.43 -21.25 16.44
CA LEU A 112 -5.12 -19.96 16.56
C LEU A 112 -4.96 -19.37 17.97
N PRO A 113 -4.82 -18.03 18.10
CA PRO A 113 -4.68 -17.08 16.99
C PRO A 113 -3.33 -17.17 16.28
N ILE A 114 -3.32 -16.99 14.95
CA ILE A 114 -2.07 -16.93 14.21
C ILE A 114 -1.39 -15.60 14.55
N GLU A 115 -0.19 -15.64 15.09
CA GLU A 115 0.53 -14.41 15.46
C GLU A 115 0.81 -13.53 14.25
N LYS A 116 1.27 -14.13 13.15
CA LYS A 116 1.60 -13.43 11.90
C LYS A 116 1.31 -14.33 10.71
N LEU A 117 0.58 -13.81 9.73
CA LEU A 117 0.33 -14.44 8.44
C LEU A 117 0.88 -13.51 7.35
N ARG A 118 2.02 -13.88 6.78
CA ARG A 118 2.70 -13.08 5.76
C ARG A 118 1.98 -13.17 4.41
N PRO A 119 2.23 -12.22 3.50
CA PRO A 119 1.75 -12.32 2.12
C PRO A 119 2.12 -13.67 1.48
N GLY A 120 1.12 -14.35 0.89
CA GLY A 120 1.27 -15.66 0.28
C GLY A 120 1.34 -16.84 1.26
N GLU A 121 1.36 -16.61 2.57
CA GLU A 121 1.26 -17.70 3.55
C GLU A 121 -0.17 -18.18 3.72
N SER A 122 -0.30 -19.48 3.98
CA SER A 122 -1.59 -20.11 4.24
C SER A 122 -1.53 -21.03 5.45
N LEU A 123 -2.67 -21.12 6.16
CA LEU A 123 -2.88 -22.07 7.24
C LEU A 123 -4.05 -22.97 6.91
N SER A 124 -3.88 -24.26 7.12
CA SER A 124 -4.94 -25.27 6.96
C SER A 124 -5.38 -25.78 8.33
N LEU A 125 -6.70 -25.78 8.56
CA LEU A 125 -7.36 -26.34 9.74
C LEU A 125 -8.27 -27.49 9.32
N ASN A 126 -8.14 -28.64 9.92
CA ASN A 126 -8.98 -29.78 9.61
C ASN A 126 -10.43 -29.57 10.09
N ALA A 127 -11.36 -29.84 9.21
CA ALA A 127 -12.80 -29.74 9.47
C ALA A 127 -13.47 -31.10 9.38
N ARG A 128 -14.46 -31.33 10.22
CA ARG A 128 -15.30 -32.53 10.17
C ARG A 128 -16.63 -32.15 9.57
N VAL A 129 -16.97 -32.81 8.48
CA VAL A 129 -18.26 -32.66 7.79
C VAL A 129 -18.97 -34.02 7.84
N TYR A 130 -20.17 -34.01 8.34
CA TYR A 130 -21.04 -35.22 8.43
C TYR A 130 -22.05 -35.20 7.29
N ILE A 131 -22.68 -36.35 7.03
CA ILE A 131 -23.68 -36.49 5.96
C ILE A 131 -24.87 -35.55 6.16
N GLU A 132 -25.23 -35.27 7.40
CA GLU A 132 -26.33 -34.35 7.77
C GLU A 132 -25.87 -32.90 7.93
N SER A 133 -24.58 -32.62 7.74
CA SER A 133 -24.03 -31.26 7.89
C SER A 133 -24.56 -30.31 6.82
N PRO A 134 -24.73 -29.03 7.14
CA PRO A 134 -25.10 -28.01 6.16
C PRO A 134 -24.10 -27.96 5.00
N ARG A 135 -24.56 -27.59 3.83
CA ARG A 135 -23.69 -27.40 2.66
C ARG A 135 -23.00 -26.05 2.66
N VAL A 136 -23.42 -25.15 3.54
CA VAL A 136 -22.92 -23.79 3.64
C VAL A 136 -22.65 -23.46 5.09
N TYR A 137 -21.48 -22.89 5.36
CA TYR A 137 -21.04 -22.46 6.69
C TYR A 137 -20.68 -20.99 6.66
N ASP A 138 -21.10 -20.26 7.66
CA ASP A 138 -20.70 -18.87 7.86
C ASP A 138 -19.59 -18.83 8.93
N VAL A 139 -18.48 -18.19 8.60
CA VAL A 139 -17.33 -17.99 9.49
C VAL A 139 -16.97 -16.51 9.55
N ALA A 140 -16.51 -16.04 10.70
CA ALA A 140 -15.95 -14.72 10.85
C ALA A 140 -14.44 -14.83 11.07
N LEU A 141 -13.70 -14.03 10.37
CA LEU A 141 -12.27 -13.88 10.57
C LEU A 141 -11.98 -12.49 11.11
N SER A 142 -11.13 -12.42 12.12
CA SER A 142 -10.65 -11.15 12.68
C SER A 142 -9.13 -11.12 12.64
N TRP A 143 -8.56 -9.98 12.28
CA TRP A 143 -7.11 -9.77 12.25
C TRP A 143 -6.74 -8.33 12.50
N GLN A 144 -5.49 -8.09 12.80
CA GLN A 144 -4.92 -6.75 12.92
C GLN A 144 -4.05 -6.44 11.70
N ILE A 145 -4.22 -5.25 11.15
CA ILE A 145 -3.36 -4.72 10.09
C ILE A 145 -2.14 -4.01 10.70
N ALA A 146 -1.14 -3.69 9.87
CA ALA A 146 0.10 -3.07 10.32
C ALA A 146 -0.09 -1.73 11.06
N SER A 147 -1.19 -1.02 10.82
CA SER A 147 -1.56 0.20 11.54
C SER A 147 -2.12 -0.04 12.96
N GLY A 148 -2.26 -1.28 13.40
CA GLY A 148 -2.87 -1.65 14.68
C GLY A 148 -4.40 -1.67 14.69
N GLN A 149 -5.05 -1.37 13.57
CA GLN A 149 -6.50 -1.46 13.46
C GLN A 149 -6.93 -2.92 13.31
N SER A 150 -8.02 -3.30 14.00
CA SER A 150 -8.65 -4.61 13.83
C SER A 150 -9.66 -4.57 12.70
N ARG A 151 -9.57 -5.54 11.81
CA ARG A 151 -10.60 -5.83 10.79
C ARG A 151 -11.32 -7.12 11.16
N ARG A 152 -12.61 -7.20 10.82
CA ARG A 152 -13.44 -8.40 10.94
C ARG A 152 -14.27 -8.54 9.68
N GLU A 153 -14.19 -9.70 9.05
CA GLU A 153 -14.94 -10.02 7.85
C GLU A 153 -15.65 -11.37 8.03
N GLN A 154 -16.80 -11.50 7.36
CA GLN A 154 -17.57 -12.73 7.33
C GLN A 154 -17.43 -13.40 5.97
N PHE A 155 -17.19 -14.68 6.00
CA PHE A 155 -17.03 -15.50 4.81
C PHE A 155 -18.09 -16.61 4.81
N ARG A 156 -18.65 -16.85 3.64
CA ARG A 156 -19.56 -17.97 3.40
C ARG A 156 -18.81 -19.06 2.67
N LEU A 157 -18.67 -20.21 3.32
CA LEU A 157 -17.98 -21.38 2.82
C LEU A 157 -19.01 -22.39 2.31
N SER A 158 -18.86 -22.88 1.09
CA SER A 158 -19.70 -23.93 0.49
C SER A 158 -18.90 -25.19 0.25
N LEU A 159 -19.56 -26.34 0.43
CA LEU A 159 -19.06 -27.67 0.08
C LEU A 159 -19.13 -27.89 -1.43
#